data_478120d35d0b999cea97c82aa0e616df
#
_entry.id   478120d35d0b999cea97c82aa0e616df
#
_cell.length_a   1.000
_cell.length_b   1.000
_cell.length_c   1.000
_cell.angle_alpha   90.00
_cell.angle_beta   90.00
_cell.angle_gamma   90.00
#
_symmetry.space_group_name_H-M   'P 1'
#
loop_
_entity.id
_entity.type
_entity.pdbx_description
1 polymer ?
#
loop_
_entity_poly.entity_id
_entity_poly.type
_entity_poly.pdbx_seq_one_letter_code
_entity_poly.pdbx_strand_id
1 'polypeptide(L)'
;LRMSRGLGDVYKRQLLLVCGLNASADNKSNLIYNSEEVNGMKVAETVYKMDGNTLANYMKYNYKYDDQNRMTESEALKWNSTKNTWGNDMCIRYAYQGKTVTTTYYKWNSKKGEYILVPEMTVIMDNPNM
;
A
#
# COMPACT_ATOMS: atom_id res chain seq x y z
N LEU A 1 -16.60 6.23 -16.17
CA LEU A 1 -15.66 7.05 -15.50
C LEU A 1 -14.37 7.25 -16.25
N ARG A 2 -13.96 8.47 -16.24
CA ARG A 2 -12.72 8.86 -16.86
C ARG A 2 -11.52 8.06 -16.36
N MET A 3 -11.59 7.62 -15.12
CA MET A 3 -10.53 6.84 -14.49
C MET A 3 -10.28 5.50 -15.17
N SER A 4 -11.32 4.85 -15.64
CA SER A 4 -11.14 3.53 -16.27
C SER A 4 -10.47 3.64 -17.64
N ARG A 5 -10.68 4.75 -18.35
CA ARG A 5 -10.11 4.93 -19.69
C ARG A 5 -8.76 5.64 -19.65
N GLY A 6 -8.66 6.68 -18.85
CA GLY A 6 -7.43 7.46 -18.75
C GLY A 6 -6.43 6.96 -17.72
N LEU A 7 -6.81 5.95 -16.95
CA LEU A 7 -6.02 5.52 -15.82
C LEU A 7 -4.60 5.09 -16.22
N GLY A 8 -4.47 4.35 -17.32
CA GLY A 8 -3.17 3.90 -17.79
C GLY A 8 -2.26 5.07 -18.15
N ASP A 9 -2.78 6.06 -18.87
CA ASP A 9 -1.98 7.21 -19.29
C ASP A 9 -1.66 8.14 -18.13
N VAL A 10 -2.64 8.41 -17.27
CA VAL A 10 -2.44 9.23 -16.09
C VAL A 10 -1.47 8.54 -15.13
N TYR A 11 -1.62 7.26 -14.96
CA TYR A 11 -0.76 6.46 -14.11
C TYR A 11 0.70 6.49 -14.58
N LYS A 12 0.91 6.32 -15.88
CA LYS A 12 2.27 6.37 -16.47
C LYS A 12 2.91 7.74 -16.28
N ARG A 13 2.13 8.81 -16.40
CA ARG A 13 2.63 10.16 -16.15
C ARG A 13 2.98 10.37 -14.69
N GLN A 14 2.15 9.86 -13.80
CA GLN A 14 2.38 9.99 -12.37
C GLN A 14 3.64 9.25 -11.92
N LEU A 15 3.90 8.10 -12.50
CA LEU A 15 5.11 7.33 -12.20
C LEU A 15 6.39 8.10 -12.49
N LEU A 16 6.37 8.99 -13.48
CA LEU A 16 7.53 9.79 -13.83
C LEU A 16 7.72 10.99 -12.90
N LEU A 17 6.65 11.45 -12.27
CA LEU A 17 6.66 12.67 -11.48
C LEU A 17 6.96 12.46 -10.00
N VAL A 18 6.68 11.28 -9.51
CA VAL A 18 6.76 11.03 -8.06
C VAL A 18 8.03 10.27 -7.71
N CYS A 19 9.16 10.80 -8.12
CA CYS A 19 10.43 10.40 -7.53
C CYS A 19 10.75 11.30 -6.34
N GLY A 20 9.81 11.39 -5.43
CA GLY A 20 10.07 12.03 -4.15
C GLY A 20 10.83 11.06 -3.27
N LEU A 21 12.14 11.08 -3.38
CA LEU A 21 12.99 10.32 -2.48
C LEU A 21 12.94 11.01 -1.11
N ASN A 22 12.01 10.59 -0.30
CA ASN A 22 12.02 10.98 1.10
C ASN A 22 12.99 10.09 1.84
N ALA A 23 14.22 10.52 1.91
CA ALA A 23 15.16 9.91 2.82
C ALA A 23 14.69 10.20 4.23
N SER A 24 14.31 9.18 4.95
CA SER A 24 14.00 9.33 6.36
C SER A 24 15.22 9.87 7.07
N ALA A 25 15.03 10.96 7.82
CA ALA A 25 16.09 11.54 8.62
C ALA A 25 16.51 10.67 9.82
N ASP A 26 15.86 9.54 9.99
CA ASP A 26 16.19 8.63 11.06
C ASP A 26 17.39 7.77 10.64
N ASN A 27 18.52 8.03 11.28
CA ASN A 27 19.76 7.32 11.01
C ASN A 27 19.71 5.80 11.25
N LYS A 28 18.61 5.31 11.79
CA LYS A 28 18.43 3.89 12.06
C LYS A 28 17.75 3.13 10.94
N SER A 29 17.07 3.82 10.03
CA SER A 29 16.43 3.16 8.92
C SER A 29 17.05 3.60 7.61
N ASN A 30 17.63 2.66 6.90
CA ASN A 30 18.14 2.90 5.55
C ASN A 30 17.04 2.72 4.52
N LEU A 31 15.82 3.17 4.85
CA LEU A 31 14.64 2.98 4.00
C LEU A 31 14.39 4.21 3.16
N ILE A 32 14.07 3.97 1.91
CA ILE A 32 13.71 5.01 0.93
C ILE A 32 12.33 4.70 0.39
N TYR A 33 11.49 5.71 0.34
CA TYR A 33 10.09 5.59 -0.05
C TYR A 33 9.85 6.24 -1.40
N ASN A 34 9.14 5.54 -2.28
CA ASN A 34 8.70 6.06 -3.56
C ASN A 34 7.20 5.84 -3.70
N SER A 35 6.46 6.93 -3.77
CA SER A 35 5.00 6.90 -3.84
C SER A 35 4.51 7.15 -5.26
N GLU A 36 3.44 6.47 -5.62
CA GLU A 36 2.73 6.65 -6.89
C GLU A 36 1.35 7.23 -6.59
N GLU A 37 0.98 8.27 -7.31
CA GLU A 37 -0.30 8.95 -7.12
C GLU A 37 -1.10 8.98 -8.41
N VAL A 38 -2.42 8.89 -8.26
CA VAL A 38 -3.38 9.09 -9.35
C VAL A 38 -4.45 10.04 -8.83
N ASN A 39 -4.65 11.14 -9.52
CA ASN A 39 -5.61 12.18 -9.14
C ASN A 39 -5.44 12.68 -7.70
N GLY A 40 -4.18 12.86 -7.27
CA GLY A 40 -3.86 13.32 -5.93
C GLY A 40 -3.97 12.25 -4.84
N MET A 41 -4.28 11.03 -5.20
CA MET A 41 -4.44 9.92 -4.25
C MET A 41 -3.29 8.93 -4.39
N LYS A 42 -2.68 8.58 -3.27
CA LYS A 42 -1.61 7.60 -3.26
C LYS A 42 -2.18 6.22 -3.56
N VAL A 43 -1.77 5.61 -4.67
CA VAL A 43 -2.25 4.28 -5.09
C VAL A 43 -1.22 3.19 -4.81
N ALA A 44 0.05 3.54 -4.67
CA ALA A 44 1.09 2.59 -4.33
C ALA A 44 2.26 3.30 -3.66
N GLU A 45 3.02 2.54 -2.90
CA GLU A 45 4.27 3.00 -2.31
C GLU A 45 5.25 1.85 -2.30
N THR A 46 6.42 2.06 -2.91
CA THR A 46 7.49 1.09 -2.88
C THR A 46 8.54 1.55 -1.88
N VAL A 47 8.94 0.64 -1.01
CA VAL A 47 9.96 0.90 -0.01
C VAL A 47 11.22 0.14 -0.41
N TYR A 48 12.32 0.86 -0.50
CA TYR A 48 13.63 0.30 -0.82
C TYR A 48 14.50 0.34 0.43
N LYS A 49 15.41 -0.60 0.50
CA LYS A 49 16.42 -0.61 1.54
C LYS A 49 17.78 -0.30 0.90
N MET A 50 18.51 0.63 1.49
CA MET A 50 19.88 0.95 1.06
C MET A 50 20.80 -0.17 1.47
N ASP A 51 21.58 -0.67 0.50
CA ASP A 51 22.63 -1.63 0.73
C ASP A 51 23.89 -1.09 0.04
N GLY A 52 24.73 -0.39 0.83
CA GLY A 52 25.83 0.36 0.26
C GLY A 52 25.36 1.44 -0.69
N ASN A 53 25.75 1.36 -1.96
CA ASN A 53 25.36 2.31 -2.99
C ASN A 53 24.18 1.82 -3.84
N THR A 54 23.57 0.71 -3.48
CA THR A 54 22.46 0.13 -4.24
C THR A 54 21.17 0.16 -3.44
N LEU A 55 20.05 0.26 -4.17
CA LEU A 55 18.71 0.14 -3.59
C LEU A 55 18.20 -1.27 -3.85
N ALA A 56 17.78 -1.93 -2.78
CA ALA A 56 17.14 -3.24 -2.86
C ALA A 56 15.64 -3.08 -2.57
N ASN A 57 14.82 -3.80 -3.31
CA ASN A 57 13.40 -3.86 -3.03
C ASN A 57 13.18 -4.44 -1.63
N TYR A 58 12.23 -3.89 -0.89
CA TYR A 58 11.96 -4.30 0.48
C TYR A 58 10.48 -4.58 0.69
N MET A 59 9.63 -3.55 0.60
CA MET A 59 8.18 -3.65 0.78
C MET A 59 7.47 -2.88 -0.32
N LYS A 60 6.26 -3.27 -0.61
CA LYS A 60 5.38 -2.53 -1.51
C LYS A 60 3.98 -2.51 -0.92
N TYR A 61 3.35 -1.33 -0.98
CA TYR A 61 1.98 -1.13 -0.53
C TYR A 61 1.13 -0.72 -1.70
N ASN A 62 -0.04 -1.34 -1.83
CA ASN A 62 -1.05 -0.96 -2.82
C ASN A 62 -2.31 -0.53 -2.09
N TYR A 63 -2.91 0.56 -2.53
CA TYR A 63 -4.08 1.15 -1.89
C TYR A 63 -5.25 1.19 -2.85
N LYS A 64 -6.44 0.89 -2.34
CA LYS A 64 -7.69 1.00 -3.09
C LYS A 64 -8.63 1.95 -2.38
N TYR A 65 -9.45 2.64 -3.17
CA TYR A 65 -10.39 3.65 -2.68
C TYR A 65 -11.76 3.40 -3.28
N ASP A 66 -12.78 3.83 -2.57
CA ASP A 66 -14.15 3.83 -3.10
C ASP A 66 -14.42 5.11 -3.92
N ASP A 67 -15.64 5.24 -4.44
CA ASP A 67 -16.04 6.38 -5.25
C ASP A 67 -16.15 7.68 -4.44
N GLN A 68 -16.09 7.62 -3.13
CA GLN A 68 -16.04 8.78 -2.24
C GLN A 68 -14.60 9.11 -1.79
N ASN A 69 -13.62 8.51 -2.45
CA ASN A 69 -12.20 8.71 -2.15
C ASN A 69 -11.78 8.27 -0.75
N ARG A 70 -12.49 7.29 -0.18
CA ARG A 70 -12.11 6.70 1.11
C ARG A 70 -11.34 5.41 0.85
N MET A 71 -10.28 5.20 1.59
CA MET A 71 -9.47 3.99 1.45
C MET A 71 -10.28 2.76 1.87
N THR A 72 -10.36 1.76 1.01
CA THR A 72 -11.07 0.51 1.29
C THR A 72 -10.13 -0.65 1.52
N GLU A 73 -8.92 -0.58 1.01
CA GLU A 73 -7.95 -1.66 1.17
C GLU A 73 -6.53 -1.13 1.13
N SER A 74 -5.69 -1.72 1.97
CA SER A 74 -4.24 -1.53 1.95
C SER A 74 -3.60 -2.90 1.94
N GLU A 75 -2.87 -3.20 0.87
CA GLU A 75 -2.18 -4.48 0.72
C GLU A 75 -0.69 -4.27 0.83
N ALA A 76 -0.02 -5.11 1.63
CA ALA A 76 1.42 -5.10 1.77
C ALA A 76 2.02 -6.33 1.11
N LEU A 77 3.06 -6.09 0.32
CA LEU A 77 3.83 -7.12 -0.37
C LEU A 77 5.27 -7.07 0.15
N LYS A 78 5.90 -8.24 0.27
CA LYS A 78 7.31 -8.35 0.61
C LYS A 78 8.12 -8.77 -0.60
N TRP A 79 9.31 -8.22 -0.73
CA TRP A 79 10.23 -8.65 -1.76
C TRP A 79 10.88 -9.98 -1.37
N ASN A 80 10.85 -10.92 -2.29
CA ASN A 80 11.55 -12.19 -2.16
C ASN A 80 12.78 -12.16 -3.05
N SER A 81 13.96 -11.96 -2.46
CA SER A 81 15.20 -11.82 -3.20
C SER A 81 15.67 -13.13 -3.84
N THR A 82 15.26 -14.26 -3.29
CA THR A 82 15.60 -15.57 -3.85
C THR A 82 14.86 -15.82 -5.16
N LYS A 83 13.60 -15.44 -5.23
CA LYS A 83 12.76 -15.63 -6.41
C LYS A 83 12.66 -14.39 -7.29
N ASN A 84 13.19 -13.25 -6.85
CA ASN A 84 13.07 -11.95 -7.52
C ASN A 84 11.61 -11.60 -7.84
N THR A 85 10.73 -11.80 -6.87
CA THR A 85 9.30 -11.51 -7.00
C THR A 85 8.74 -10.86 -5.76
N TRP A 86 7.63 -10.14 -5.95
CA TRP A 86 6.82 -9.66 -4.84
C TRP A 86 5.90 -10.78 -4.36
N GLY A 87 5.84 -10.99 -3.04
CA GLY A 87 4.92 -11.95 -2.43
C GLY A 87 3.92 -11.27 -1.52
N ASN A 88 2.73 -11.81 -1.46
CA ASN A 88 1.71 -11.29 -0.55
C ASN A 88 2.16 -11.44 0.90
N ASP A 89 1.84 -10.45 1.73
CA ASP A 89 2.17 -10.46 3.15
C ASP A 89 0.94 -10.21 4.02
N MET A 90 0.29 -9.08 3.81
CA MET A 90 -0.79 -8.64 4.68
C MET A 90 -1.76 -7.78 3.90
N CYS A 91 -3.02 -7.79 4.33
CA CYS A 91 -4.07 -6.95 3.77
C CYS A 91 -4.92 -6.37 4.89
N ILE A 92 -5.19 -5.08 4.82
CA ILE A 92 -6.09 -4.40 5.73
C ILE A 92 -7.28 -3.92 4.91
N ARG A 93 -8.49 -4.18 5.39
CA ARG A 93 -9.71 -3.70 4.75
C ARG A 93 -10.45 -2.76 5.67
N TYR A 94 -10.99 -1.70 5.08
CA TYR A 94 -11.72 -0.66 5.78
C TYR A 94 -13.17 -0.66 5.30
N ALA A 95 -14.10 -0.88 6.22
CA ALA A 95 -15.53 -0.85 5.93
C ALA A 95 -16.16 0.32 6.66
N TYR A 96 -16.80 1.21 5.91
CA TYR A 96 -17.43 2.42 6.44
C TYR A 96 -18.92 2.19 6.63
N GLN A 97 -19.41 2.45 7.82
CA GLN A 97 -20.81 2.28 8.15
C GLN A 97 -21.27 3.42 9.05
N GLY A 98 -22.05 4.34 8.50
CA GLY A 98 -22.44 5.53 9.22
C GLY A 98 -21.24 6.32 9.68
N LYS A 99 -21.13 6.54 10.98
CA LYS A 99 -20.03 7.30 11.58
C LYS A 99 -18.86 6.43 12.01
N THR A 100 -18.88 5.14 11.69
CA THR A 100 -17.83 4.23 12.11
C THR A 100 -17.06 3.67 10.93
N VAL A 101 -15.83 3.26 11.17
CA VAL A 101 -15.02 2.49 10.25
C VAL A 101 -14.53 1.23 10.96
N THR A 102 -14.75 0.10 10.31
CA THR A 102 -14.24 -1.19 10.79
C THR A 102 -13.00 -1.54 10.01
N THR A 103 -11.92 -1.80 10.73
CA THR A 103 -10.64 -2.19 10.17
C THR A 103 -10.41 -3.66 10.42
N THR A 104 -10.28 -4.45 9.37
CA THR A 104 -10.04 -5.89 9.45
C THR A 104 -8.65 -6.22 8.88
N TYR A 105 -7.95 -7.09 9.60
CA TYR A 105 -6.60 -7.54 9.24
C TYR A 105 -6.62 -8.95 8.69
N TYR A 106 -5.86 -9.14 7.62
CA TYR A 106 -5.67 -10.46 6.99
C TYR A 106 -4.19 -10.71 6.81
N LYS A 107 -3.74 -11.91 7.15
CA LYS A 107 -2.36 -12.33 6.93
C LYS A 107 -2.31 -13.35 5.81
N TRP A 108 -1.35 -13.22 4.94
CA TRP A 108 -1.17 -14.17 3.86
C TRP A 108 -0.72 -15.53 4.39
N ASN A 109 -1.40 -16.58 3.97
CA ASN A 109 -1.03 -17.96 4.27
C ASN A 109 -0.53 -18.61 2.99
N SER A 110 0.78 -18.79 2.89
CA SER A 110 1.41 -19.31 1.68
C SER A 110 1.07 -20.78 1.40
N LYS A 111 0.77 -21.54 2.44
CA LYS A 111 0.38 -22.95 2.28
C LYS A 111 -1.00 -23.09 1.67
N LYS A 112 -1.93 -22.22 2.05
CA LYS A 112 -3.30 -22.23 1.54
C LYS A 112 -3.46 -21.35 0.30
N GLY A 113 -2.52 -20.44 0.05
CA GLY A 113 -2.62 -19.51 -1.07
C GLY A 113 -3.74 -18.50 -0.91
N GLU A 114 -4.04 -18.09 0.33
CA GLU A 114 -5.11 -17.13 0.61
C GLU A 114 -4.81 -16.28 1.83
N TYR A 115 -5.54 -15.17 1.94
CA TYR A 115 -5.50 -14.32 3.13
C TYR A 115 -6.38 -14.91 4.22
N ILE A 116 -5.84 -14.97 5.44
CA ILE A 116 -6.55 -15.48 6.63
C ILE A 116 -6.83 -14.32 7.56
N LEU A 117 -8.08 -14.19 7.99
CA LEU A 117 -8.50 -13.18 8.95
C LEU A 117 -7.76 -13.34 10.27
N VAL A 118 -7.33 -12.21 10.83
CA VAL A 118 -6.72 -12.14 12.16
C VAL A 118 -7.73 -11.42 13.07
N PRO A 119 -8.65 -12.16 13.73
CA PRO A 119 -9.79 -11.55 14.42
C PRO A 119 -9.41 -10.61 15.55
N GLU A 120 -8.34 -10.92 16.28
CA GLU A 120 -7.88 -10.12 17.41
C GLU A 120 -7.37 -8.74 17.02
N MET A 121 -7.14 -8.51 15.74
CA MET A 121 -6.69 -7.21 15.22
C MET A 121 -7.80 -6.42 14.54
N THR A 122 -9.03 -6.90 14.62
CA THR A 122 -10.19 -6.15 14.11
C THR A 122 -10.52 -5.01 15.05
N VAL A 123 -10.63 -3.81 14.53
CA VAL A 123 -10.89 -2.60 15.31
C VAL A 123 -12.06 -1.84 14.69
N ILE A 124 -12.96 -1.38 15.55
CA ILE A 124 -14.06 -0.49 15.15
C ILE A 124 -13.78 0.88 15.77
N MET A 125 -13.73 1.90 14.94
CA MET A 125 -13.41 3.26 15.36
C MET A 125 -14.42 4.25 14.81
N ASP A 126 -14.53 5.39 15.46
CA ASP A 126 -15.26 6.51 14.90
C ASP A 126 -14.51 7.05 13.69
N ASN A 127 -15.25 7.37 12.64
CA ASN A 127 -14.66 7.99 11.46
C ASN A 127 -14.46 9.48 11.73
N PRO A 128 -13.21 9.96 11.82
CA PRO A 128 -12.96 11.36 12.16
C PRO A 128 -13.40 12.35 11.08
N ASN A 129 -13.72 11.85 9.89
CA ASN A 129 -14.14 12.69 8.76
C ASN A 129 -15.66 12.77 8.62
N MET A 130 -16.38 12.31 9.58
CA MET A 130 -17.86 12.33 9.55
C MET A 130 -18.46 13.18 10.66
#